data_4e79d6303364179c599e01ce621dbccf
#
_entry.id   4e79d6303364179c599e01ce621dbccf
#
_cell.length_a   1.000
_cell.length_b   1.000
_cell.length_c   1.000
_cell.angle_alpha   90.00
_cell.angle_beta   90.00
_cell.angle_gamma   90.00
#
_symmetry.space_group_name_H-M   'P 1'
#
loop_
_entity.id
_entity.type
_entity.pdbx_description
1 polymer ?
#
loop_
_entity_poly.entity_id
_entity_poly.type
_entity_poly.pdbx_seq_one_letter_code
_entity_poly.pdbx_strand_id
1 'polypeptide(L)'
;MYQANLGTAAGLCVMLLILAVLRRPGAWKATGLTALRMVLMGGSGAVLYMLILKVFLRLYDVGLSGVNGINAVGLDTLRSLPLGLKNAYFDFYAYFFTHGIAQNHYGQIAGYLLLFVLAALAGLRWLVVLHDRKAAAAAVVLVALLPAAANVTDVINTGATVALRMAGSLAIVVPFAIAVIDAAPALTERAFFWGMALCTAFCAVLLRGFAVQVNNDAAVMLKQKTTVVNLANRLCTRLEENADYQNGAEVVILGEPKRGAYPEESPLKPMAGELAQFGPLSYDPTFNAHGWYVLVWDELGVQLNECADETVRAISNSDAFKAMPNYPADGCIQTIDGVVTLKVADFPF
;
A
#
# COMPACT_ATOMS: atom_id res chain seq x y z
N MET A 1 3.56 -15.00 2.18
CA MET A 1 2.43 -14.53 1.35
C MET A 1 2.01 -13.15 1.84
N TYR A 2 1.93 -12.15 0.96
CA TYR A 2 1.63 -10.79 1.37
C TYR A 2 0.12 -10.65 1.63
N GLN A 3 -0.28 -10.18 2.81
CA GLN A 3 -1.69 -10.08 3.25
C GLN A 3 -2.56 -9.18 2.36
N ALA A 4 -1.94 -8.25 1.63
CA ALA A 4 -2.62 -7.38 0.67
C ALA A 4 -3.41 -8.15 -0.42
N ASN A 5 -3.02 -9.38 -0.73
CA ASN A 5 -3.71 -10.21 -1.72
C ASN A 5 -5.04 -10.79 -1.22
N LEU A 6 -5.30 -10.75 0.10
CA LEU A 6 -6.55 -11.26 0.68
C LEU A 6 -7.76 -10.44 0.19
N GLY A 7 -7.63 -9.10 0.16
CA GLY A 7 -8.66 -8.20 -0.36
C GLY A 7 -8.96 -8.45 -1.85
N THR A 8 -7.91 -8.70 -2.65
CA THR A 8 -8.07 -9.06 -4.06
C THR A 8 -8.87 -10.35 -4.22
N ALA A 9 -8.52 -11.40 -3.47
CA ALA A 9 -9.22 -12.68 -3.54
C ALA A 9 -10.68 -12.56 -3.07
N ALA A 10 -10.94 -11.90 -1.95
CA ALA A 10 -12.28 -11.70 -1.41
C ALA A 10 -13.14 -10.83 -2.35
N GLY A 11 -12.58 -9.73 -2.86
CA GLY A 11 -13.25 -8.86 -3.84
C GLY A 11 -13.63 -9.62 -5.12
N LEU A 12 -12.70 -10.40 -5.70
CA LEU A 12 -12.98 -11.23 -6.87
C LEU A 12 -14.08 -12.27 -6.60
N CYS A 13 -14.09 -12.91 -5.44
CA CYS A 13 -15.15 -13.85 -5.07
C CYS A 13 -16.53 -13.16 -5.05
N VAL A 14 -16.64 -11.98 -4.45
CA VAL A 14 -17.89 -11.22 -4.42
C VAL A 14 -18.31 -10.79 -5.83
N MET A 15 -17.40 -10.30 -6.66
CA MET A 15 -17.65 -9.90 -8.06
C MET A 15 -18.16 -11.07 -8.90
N LEU A 16 -17.53 -12.24 -8.78
CA LEU A 16 -17.96 -13.46 -9.47
C LEU A 16 -19.34 -13.92 -9.01
N LEU A 17 -19.66 -13.80 -7.72
CA LEU A 17 -20.98 -14.11 -7.19
C LEU A 17 -22.05 -13.15 -7.73
N ILE A 18 -21.76 -11.84 -7.82
CA ILE A 18 -22.65 -10.86 -8.42
C ILE A 18 -22.97 -11.27 -9.86
N LEU A 19 -21.96 -11.54 -10.67
CA LEU A 19 -22.14 -11.95 -12.06
C LEU A 19 -22.87 -13.30 -12.17
N ALA A 20 -22.63 -14.25 -11.28
CA ALA A 20 -23.31 -15.54 -11.25
C ALA A 20 -24.81 -15.38 -10.96
N VAL A 21 -25.16 -14.55 -9.98
CA VAL A 21 -26.56 -14.24 -9.62
C VAL A 21 -27.28 -13.55 -10.78
N LEU A 22 -26.63 -12.58 -11.42
CA LEU A 22 -27.21 -11.82 -12.51
C LEU A 22 -27.37 -12.64 -13.78
N ARG A 23 -26.40 -13.49 -14.14
CA ARG A 23 -26.42 -14.31 -15.37
C ARG A 23 -27.32 -15.53 -15.27
N ARG A 24 -27.57 -16.07 -14.08
CA ARG A 24 -28.33 -17.29 -13.86
C ARG A 24 -29.33 -17.11 -12.71
N PRO A 25 -30.36 -16.27 -12.89
CA PRO A 25 -31.40 -16.07 -11.88
C PRO A 25 -32.09 -17.41 -11.59
N GLY A 26 -32.40 -17.64 -10.32
CA GLY A 26 -33.05 -18.91 -9.91
C GLY A 26 -32.10 -20.11 -9.68
N ALA A 27 -30.83 -20.06 -10.08
CA ALA A 27 -29.86 -21.13 -9.87
C ALA A 27 -29.26 -21.11 -8.45
N TRP A 28 -30.07 -20.89 -7.42
CA TRP A 28 -29.64 -20.65 -6.03
C TRP A 28 -28.79 -21.75 -5.44
N LYS A 29 -29.10 -23.03 -5.74
CA LYS A 29 -28.28 -24.17 -5.27
C LYS A 29 -26.87 -24.13 -5.84
N ALA A 30 -26.73 -23.86 -7.15
CA ALA A 30 -25.43 -23.77 -7.81
C ALA A 30 -24.62 -22.56 -7.31
N THR A 31 -25.27 -21.39 -7.21
CA THR A 31 -24.64 -20.17 -6.71
C THR A 31 -24.23 -20.32 -5.24
N GLY A 32 -25.11 -20.88 -4.40
CA GLY A 32 -24.80 -21.17 -2.99
C GLY A 32 -23.66 -22.17 -2.82
N LEU A 33 -23.60 -23.21 -3.64
CA LEU A 33 -22.49 -24.16 -3.65
C LEU A 33 -21.17 -23.50 -4.08
N THR A 34 -21.24 -22.60 -5.08
CA THR A 34 -20.07 -21.83 -5.51
C THR A 34 -19.58 -20.91 -4.37
N ALA A 35 -20.48 -20.19 -3.72
CA ALA A 35 -20.16 -19.36 -2.57
C ALA A 35 -19.52 -20.18 -1.44
N LEU A 36 -20.10 -21.32 -1.10
CA LEU A 36 -19.57 -22.24 -0.09
C LEU A 36 -18.14 -22.72 -0.46
N ARG A 37 -17.92 -23.11 -1.72
CA ARG A 37 -16.60 -23.51 -2.20
C ARG A 37 -15.57 -22.38 -2.07
N MET A 38 -15.94 -21.13 -2.40
CA MET A 38 -15.07 -19.97 -2.25
C MET A 38 -14.72 -19.72 -0.78
N VAL A 39 -15.69 -19.81 0.13
CA VAL A 39 -15.47 -19.67 1.58
C VAL A 39 -14.57 -20.78 2.10
N LEU A 40 -14.82 -22.04 1.72
CA LEU A 40 -14.00 -23.17 2.13
C LEU A 40 -12.57 -23.05 1.58
N MET A 41 -12.40 -22.63 0.34
CA MET A 41 -11.08 -22.39 -0.26
C MET A 41 -10.33 -21.29 0.48
N GLY A 42 -10.98 -20.15 0.74
CA GLY A 42 -10.37 -19.06 1.50
C GLY A 42 -10.05 -19.44 2.93
N GLY A 43 -10.97 -20.12 3.62
CA GLY A 43 -10.79 -20.59 4.99
C GLY A 43 -9.68 -21.64 5.11
N SER A 44 -9.65 -22.64 4.23
CA SER A 44 -8.57 -23.64 4.22
C SER A 44 -7.21 -23.02 3.89
N GLY A 45 -7.17 -22.05 2.96
CA GLY A 45 -5.96 -21.28 2.64
C GLY A 45 -5.46 -20.49 3.84
N ALA A 46 -6.35 -19.83 4.58
CA ALA A 46 -5.99 -19.09 5.79
C ALA A 46 -5.44 -20.02 6.89
N VAL A 47 -6.08 -21.16 7.13
CA VAL A 47 -5.61 -22.17 8.10
C VAL A 47 -4.23 -22.69 7.72
N LEU A 48 -4.04 -23.07 6.45
CA LEU A 48 -2.76 -23.55 5.94
C LEU A 48 -1.66 -22.49 6.09
N TYR A 49 -1.97 -21.24 5.76
CA TYR A 49 -1.05 -20.11 5.94
C TYR A 49 -0.63 -19.97 7.40
N MET A 50 -1.58 -20.00 8.34
CA MET A 50 -1.29 -19.88 9.78
C MET A 50 -0.46 -21.06 10.30
N LEU A 51 -0.69 -22.26 9.81
CA LEU A 51 0.12 -23.44 10.18
C LEU A 51 1.56 -23.29 9.68
N ILE A 52 1.73 -22.94 8.40
CA ILE A 52 3.06 -22.72 7.81
C ILE A 52 3.79 -21.60 8.58
N LEU A 53 3.11 -20.47 8.82
CA LEU A 53 3.69 -19.34 9.55
C LEU A 53 4.18 -19.76 10.94
N LYS A 54 3.36 -20.50 11.71
CA LYS A 54 3.75 -21.02 13.04
C LYS A 54 4.97 -21.93 12.97
N VAL A 55 5.05 -22.78 11.95
CA VAL A 55 6.23 -23.65 11.76
C VAL A 55 7.48 -22.82 11.51
N PHE A 56 7.42 -21.82 10.62
CA PHE A 56 8.56 -20.95 10.33
C PHE A 56 8.99 -20.13 11.54
N LEU A 57 8.05 -19.49 12.25
CA LEU A 57 8.35 -18.74 13.48
C LEU A 57 9.07 -19.60 14.52
N ARG A 58 8.65 -20.88 14.65
CA ARG A 58 9.28 -21.80 15.58
C ARG A 58 10.65 -22.31 15.11
N LEU A 59 10.83 -22.53 13.79
CA LEU A 59 12.10 -22.98 13.23
C LEU A 59 13.19 -21.94 13.31
N TYR A 60 12.84 -20.67 13.15
CA TYR A 60 13.79 -19.54 13.14
C TYR A 60 13.86 -18.79 14.47
N ASP A 61 13.09 -19.23 15.47
CA ASP A 61 12.99 -18.59 16.80
C ASP A 61 12.72 -17.09 16.73
N VAL A 62 11.85 -16.67 15.81
CA VAL A 62 11.48 -15.26 15.59
C VAL A 62 10.04 -15.01 16.02
N GLY A 63 9.80 -13.88 16.68
CA GLY A 63 8.45 -13.38 16.97
C GLY A 63 7.77 -12.75 15.75
N LEU A 64 6.43 -12.64 15.80
CA LEU A 64 5.71 -11.82 14.82
C LEU A 64 6.09 -10.35 15.00
N SER A 65 6.45 -9.70 13.91
CA SER A 65 6.69 -8.26 13.91
C SER A 65 5.42 -7.51 14.31
N GLY A 66 5.56 -6.51 15.21
CA GLY A 66 4.48 -5.58 15.57
C GLY A 66 4.16 -4.54 14.49
N VAL A 67 4.93 -4.53 13.39
CA VAL A 67 4.74 -3.59 12.29
C VAL A 67 3.35 -3.77 11.67
N ASN A 68 2.61 -2.67 11.57
CA ASN A 68 1.23 -2.62 11.04
C ASN A 68 0.23 -3.50 11.81
N GLY A 69 0.45 -3.80 13.09
CA GLY A 69 -0.50 -4.49 13.94
C GLY A 69 -0.82 -5.94 13.54
N ILE A 70 0.08 -6.60 12.79
CA ILE A 70 -0.11 -8.00 12.33
C ILE A 70 -0.29 -8.97 13.50
N ASN A 71 0.34 -8.68 14.63
CA ASN A 71 0.25 -9.44 15.88
C ASN A 71 -1.03 -9.18 16.68
N ALA A 72 -1.83 -8.16 16.32
CA ALA A 72 -3.06 -7.77 17.03
C ALA A 72 -4.32 -8.48 16.54
N VAL A 73 -4.22 -9.36 15.52
CA VAL A 73 -5.37 -10.11 14.99
C VAL A 73 -5.78 -11.18 16.00
N GLY A 74 -6.95 -10.99 16.62
CA GLY A 74 -7.47 -11.87 17.66
C GLY A 74 -8.94 -11.60 17.99
N LEU A 75 -9.38 -11.96 19.21
CA LEU A 75 -10.75 -11.71 19.68
C LEU A 75 -11.12 -10.22 19.69
N ASP A 76 -10.15 -9.33 19.85
CA ASP A 76 -10.35 -7.88 19.80
C ASP A 76 -10.74 -7.38 18.41
N THR A 77 -10.40 -8.15 17.36
CA THR A 77 -10.88 -7.89 15.98
C THR A 77 -12.41 -7.87 15.90
N LEU A 78 -13.10 -8.73 16.66
CA LEU A 78 -14.58 -8.74 16.69
C LEU A 78 -15.16 -7.45 17.30
N ARG A 79 -14.48 -6.87 18.28
CA ARG A 79 -14.90 -5.60 18.91
C ARG A 79 -14.63 -4.40 17.99
N SER A 80 -13.57 -4.46 17.21
CA SER A 80 -13.21 -3.39 16.27
C SER A 80 -13.91 -3.50 14.91
N LEU A 81 -14.70 -4.55 14.66
CA LEU A 81 -15.36 -4.83 13.38
C LEU A 81 -16.20 -3.65 12.84
N PRO A 82 -17.00 -2.91 13.66
CA PRO A 82 -17.72 -1.75 13.15
C PRO A 82 -16.80 -0.64 12.66
N LEU A 83 -15.66 -0.42 13.35
CA LEU A 83 -14.65 0.55 12.93
C LEU A 83 -13.96 0.09 11.66
N GLY A 84 -13.59 -1.19 11.56
CA GLY A 84 -12.99 -1.79 10.36
C GLY A 84 -13.90 -1.69 9.14
N LEU A 85 -15.19 -1.94 9.30
CA LEU A 85 -16.17 -1.73 8.23
C LEU A 85 -16.20 -0.25 7.81
N LYS A 86 -16.31 0.67 8.77
CA LYS A 86 -16.28 2.11 8.46
C LYS A 86 -15.04 2.49 7.68
N ASN A 87 -13.87 2.04 8.11
CA ASN A 87 -12.60 2.32 7.43
C ASN A 87 -12.61 1.75 6.01
N ALA A 88 -13.02 0.49 5.83
CA ALA A 88 -13.07 -0.16 4.52
C ALA A 88 -13.94 0.60 3.49
N TYR A 89 -15.08 1.14 3.91
CA TYR A 89 -15.92 1.97 3.05
C TYR A 89 -15.32 3.36 2.80
N PHE A 90 -14.72 3.96 3.83
CA PHE A 90 -14.06 5.25 3.70
C PHE A 90 -12.87 5.17 2.73
N ASP A 91 -12.04 4.15 2.88
CA ASP A 91 -10.87 3.95 2.03
C ASP A 91 -11.26 3.58 0.58
N PHE A 92 -12.36 2.84 0.41
CA PHE A 92 -12.94 2.64 -0.92
C PHE A 92 -13.34 3.97 -1.56
N TYR A 93 -14.03 4.82 -0.83
CA TYR A 93 -14.39 6.16 -1.31
C TYR A 93 -13.15 7.02 -1.57
N ALA A 94 -12.21 7.05 -0.64
CA ALA A 94 -10.99 7.83 -0.72
C ALA A 94 -10.11 7.42 -1.92
N TYR A 95 -10.04 6.12 -2.21
CA TYR A 95 -9.27 5.61 -3.34
C TYR A 95 -9.77 6.12 -4.70
N PHE A 96 -11.08 6.15 -4.93
CA PHE A 96 -11.63 6.51 -6.24
C PHE A 96 -11.98 7.99 -6.38
N PHE A 97 -12.41 8.64 -5.31
CA PHE A 97 -13.09 9.93 -5.38
C PHE A 97 -12.38 11.06 -4.64
N THR A 98 -11.19 10.82 -4.12
CA THR A 98 -10.39 11.87 -3.48
C THR A 98 -8.96 11.89 -4.00
N HIS A 99 -8.20 12.91 -3.58
CA HIS A 99 -6.75 12.98 -3.79
C HIS A 99 -5.97 12.16 -2.74
N GLY A 100 -6.64 11.34 -1.94
CA GLY A 100 -6.06 10.59 -0.82
C GLY A 100 -5.14 9.44 -1.28
N ILE A 101 -5.56 8.19 -1.04
CA ILE A 101 -4.72 6.98 -1.17
C ILE A 101 -4.04 6.84 -2.54
N ALA A 102 -4.77 7.08 -3.64
CA ALA A 102 -4.26 6.95 -5.01
C ALA A 102 -3.78 8.27 -5.62
N GLN A 103 -3.91 9.37 -4.90
CA GLN A 103 -3.58 10.73 -5.35
C GLN A 103 -4.15 11.10 -6.73
N ASN A 104 -5.42 10.73 -6.96
CA ASN A 104 -6.10 10.94 -8.22
C ASN A 104 -6.19 12.43 -8.57
N HIS A 105 -5.88 12.77 -9.81
CA HIS A 105 -6.20 14.08 -10.35
C HIS A 105 -7.70 14.20 -10.66
N TYR A 106 -8.20 15.42 -10.75
CA TYR A 106 -9.64 15.67 -11.04
C TYR A 106 -10.15 14.93 -12.28
N GLY A 107 -9.32 14.80 -13.32
CA GLY A 107 -9.68 14.03 -14.53
C GLY A 107 -9.87 12.53 -14.26
N GLN A 108 -9.06 11.94 -13.38
CA GLN A 108 -9.20 10.53 -12.98
C GLN A 108 -10.45 10.35 -12.11
N ILE A 109 -10.70 11.25 -11.15
CA ILE A 109 -11.91 11.23 -10.31
C ILE A 109 -13.17 11.31 -11.20
N ALA A 110 -13.17 12.21 -12.18
CA ALA A 110 -14.27 12.31 -13.14
C ALA A 110 -14.40 11.03 -13.99
N GLY A 111 -13.29 10.45 -14.44
CA GLY A 111 -13.28 9.19 -15.18
C GLY A 111 -13.86 8.02 -14.36
N TYR A 112 -13.48 7.88 -13.09
CA TYR A 112 -14.07 6.87 -12.20
C TYR A 112 -15.55 7.10 -11.97
N LEU A 113 -15.94 8.34 -11.66
CA LEU A 113 -17.35 8.69 -11.43
C LEU A 113 -18.21 8.32 -12.65
N LEU A 114 -17.80 8.73 -13.85
CA LEU A 114 -18.54 8.48 -15.07
C LEU A 114 -18.59 6.97 -15.40
N LEU A 115 -17.47 6.25 -15.22
CA LEU A 115 -17.44 4.79 -15.42
C LEU A 115 -18.38 4.07 -14.46
N PHE A 116 -18.38 4.43 -13.18
CA PHE A 116 -19.25 3.80 -12.19
C PHE A 116 -20.70 4.18 -12.34
N VAL A 117 -21.00 5.41 -12.77
CA VAL A 117 -22.39 5.80 -13.16
C VAL A 117 -22.85 4.95 -14.34
N LEU A 118 -22.04 4.76 -15.37
CA LEU A 118 -22.37 3.92 -16.51
C LEU A 118 -22.58 2.45 -16.09
N ALA A 119 -21.71 1.91 -15.24
CA ALA A 119 -21.85 0.56 -14.68
C ALA A 119 -23.10 0.42 -13.80
N ALA A 120 -23.43 1.44 -13.00
CA ALA A 120 -24.64 1.45 -12.19
C ALA A 120 -25.91 1.48 -13.04
N LEU A 121 -25.93 2.28 -14.12
CA LEU A 121 -27.05 2.31 -15.08
C LEU A 121 -27.20 0.96 -15.79
N ALA A 122 -26.10 0.34 -16.23
CA ALA A 122 -26.09 -0.99 -16.82
C ALA A 122 -26.59 -2.06 -15.83
N GLY A 123 -26.10 -2.03 -14.59
CA GLY A 123 -26.54 -2.92 -13.51
C GLY A 123 -28.03 -2.73 -13.17
N LEU A 124 -28.49 -1.49 -13.03
CA LEU A 124 -29.90 -1.19 -12.80
C LEU A 124 -30.79 -1.72 -13.93
N ARG A 125 -30.38 -1.49 -15.18
CA ARG A 125 -31.06 -2.06 -16.34
C ARG A 125 -31.13 -3.58 -16.25
N TRP A 126 -30.04 -4.23 -15.85
CA TRP A 126 -29.98 -5.68 -15.66
C TRP A 126 -31.00 -6.14 -14.63
N LEU A 127 -31.05 -5.47 -13.45
CA LEU A 127 -32.00 -5.78 -12.39
C LEU A 127 -33.46 -5.63 -12.84
N VAL A 128 -33.76 -4.61 -13.63
CA VAL A 128 -35.13 -4.39 -14.19
C VAL A 128 -35.51 -5.53 -15.15
N VAL A 129 -34.59 -5.96 -16.01
CA VAL A 129 -34.87 -7.05 -16.99
C VAL A 129 -34.93 -8.42 -16.31
N LEU A 130 -34.27 -8.58 -15.18
CA LEU A 130 -34.15 -9.87 -14.50
C LEU A 130 -35.49 -10.46 -14.03
N HIS A 131 -36.48 -9.62 -13.70
CA HIS A 131 -37.80 -9.99 -13.18
C HIS A 131 -37.80 -10.93 -11.95
N ASP A 132 -36.61 -11.22 -11.36
CA ASP A 132 -36.43 -12.03 -10.14
C ASP A 132 -36.01 -11.11 -8.99
N ARG A 133 -36.97 -10.80 -8.11
CA ARG A 133 -36.74 -9.92 -6.95
C ARG A 133 -35.70 -10.48 -5.98
N LYS A 134 -35.59 -11.81 -5.84
CA LYS A 134 -34.60 -12.44 -4.94
C LYS A 134 -33.20 -12.28 -5.49
N ALA A 135 -33.02 -12.51 -6.81
CA ALA A 135 -31.74 -12.31 -7.47
C ALA A 135 -31.33 -10.82 -7.44
N ALA A 136 -32.27 -9.91 -7.67
CA ALA A 136 -32.03 -8.48 -7.57
C ALA A 136 -31.58 -8.06 -6.15
N ALA A 137 -32.29 -8.51 -5.11
CA ALA A 137 -31.92 -8.25 -3.73
C ALA A 137 -30.54 -8.81 -3.38
N ALA A 138 -30.25 -10.05 -3.78
CA ALA A 138 -28.94 -10.67 -3.55
C ALA A 138 -27.80 -9.90 -4.26
N ALA A 139 -28.00 -9.47 -5.50
CA ALA A 139 -27.03 -8.67 -6.22
C ALA A 139 -26.75 -7.33 -5.53
N VAL A 140 -27.79 -6.63 -5.04
CA VAL A 140 -27.65 -5.38 -4.30
C VAL A 140 -26.87 -5.59 -3.01
N VAL A 141 -27.19 -6.64 -2.24
CA VAL A 141 -26.45 -6.97 -1.00
C VAL A 141 -24.97 -7.28 -1.30
N LEU A 142 -24.70 -8.05 -2.35
CA LEU A 142 -23.31 -8.37 -2.74
C LEU A 142 -22.55 -7.12 -3.21
N VAL A 143 -23.18 -6.22 -3.97
CA VAL A 143 -22.58 -4.94 -4.36
C VAL A 143 -22.29 -4.09 -3.11
N ALA A 144 -23.21 -4.05 -2.16
CA ALA A 144 -22.97 -3.35 -0.89
C ALA A 144 -21.81 -3.95 -0.09
N LEU A 145 -21.59 -5.26 -0.14
CA LEU A 145 -20.47 -5.93 0.53
C LEU A 145 -19.12 -5.76 -0.18
N LEU A 146 -19.11 -5.33 -1.44
CA LEU A 146 -17.89 -5.25 -2.25
C LEU A 146 -16.79 -4.37 -1.65
N PRO A 147 -17.06 -3.16 -1.10
CA PRO A 147 -16.03 -2.36 -0.44
C PRO A 147 -15.37 -3.07 0.75
N ALA A 148 -16.18 -3.73 1.58
CA ALA A 148 -15.68 -4.49 2.72
C ALA A 148 -14.86 -5.72 2.30
N ALA A 149 -15.25 -6.41 1.23
CA ALA A 149 -14.53 -7.55 0.70
C ALA A 149 -13.19 -7.13 0.06
N ALA A 150 -13.19 -6.06 -0.73
CA ALA A 150 -11.98 -5.54 -1.36
C ALA A 150 -10.97 -5.00 -0.32
N ASN A 151 -11.46 -4.42 0.78
CA ASN A 151 -10.66 -3.91 1.90
C ASN A 151 -10.75 -4.80 3.15
N VAL A 152 -10.85 -6.11 2.98
CA VAL A 152 -10.99 -7.04 4.12
C VAL A 152 -9.83 -6.93 5.11
N THR A 153 -8.67 -6.48 4.69
CA THR A 153 -7.52 -6.23 5.57
C THR A 153 -7.83 -5.18 6.61
N ASP A 154 -8.53 -4.08 6.25
CA ASP A 154 -8.92 -3.01 7.18
C ASP A 154 -10.03 -3.46 8.12
N VAL A 155 -10.91 -4.35 7.61
CA VAL A 155 -11.97 -4.97 8.44
C VAL A 155 -11.35 -5.84 9.54
N ILE A 156 -10.25 -6.55 9.23
CA ILE A 156 -9.59 -7.46 10.17
C ILE A 156 -8.60 -6.71 11.07
N ASN A 157 -7.91 -5.70 10.55
CA ASN A 157 -6.87 -4.95 11.25
C ASN A 157 -7.09 -3.44 11.13
N THR A 158 -7.81 -2.89 12.08
CA THR A 158 -8.17 -1.45 12.13
C THR A 158 -7.01 -0.52 12.44
N GLY A 159 -5.85 -1.04 12.85
CA GLY A 159 -4.63 -0.27 13.13
C GLY A 159 -3.66 -0.23 11.94
N ALA A 160 -3.97 -0.90 10.83
CA ALA A 160 -3.11 -0.85 9.66
C ALA A 160 -3.31 0.46 8.89
N THR A 161 -2.21 1.12 8.55
CA THR A 161 -2.22 2.20 7.56
C THR A 161 -2.25 1.57 6.16
N VAL A 162 -3.30 1.86 5.39
CA VAL A 162 -3.43 1.32 4.02
C VAL A 162 -2.40 1.99 3.13
N ALA A 163 -1.33 1.28 2.84
CA ALA A 163 -0.38 1.71 1.82
C ALA A 163 -0.96 1.47 0.42
N LEU A 164 -0.59 2.30 -0.57
CA LEU A 164 -1.05 2.15 -1.97
C LEU A 164 -0.87 0.73 -2.52
N ARG A 165 0.22 0.04 -2.14
CA ARG A 165 0.46 -1.37 -2.48
C ARG A 165 -0.60 -2.34 -1.93
N MET A 166 -1.31 -1.97 -0.85
CA MET A 166 -2.40 -2.75 -0.27
C MET A 166 -3.74 -2.43 -0.94
N ALA A 167 -3.86 -1.25 -1.53
CA ALA A 167 -5.04 -0.80 -2.24
C ALA A 167 -5.18 -1.41 -3.66
N GLY A 168 -4.24 -2.25 -4.10
CA GLY A 168 -4.32 -2.96 -5.39
C GLY A 168 -5.60 -3.79 -5.56
N SER A 169 -6.18 -4.27 -4.45
CA SER A 169 -7.49 -4.93 -4.42
C SER A 169 -8.64 -4.03 -4.88
N LEU A 170 -8.55 -2.72 -4.71
CA LEU A 170 -9.56 -1.76 -5.16
C LEU A 170 -9.51 -1.57 -6.67
N ALA A 171 -8.33 -1.65 -7.27
CA ALA A 171 -8.16 -1.48 -8.71
C ALA A 171 -8.98 -2.51 -9.53
N ILE A 172 -9.24 -3.72 -8.98
CA ILE A 172 -10.04 -4.76 -9.67
C ILE A 172 -11.52 -4.37 -9.85
N VAL A 173 -11.99 -3.35 -9.12
CA VAL A 173 -13.38 -2.84 -9.28
C VAL A 173 -13.58 -2.22 -10.67
N VAL A 174 -12.52 -1.66 -11.26
CA VAL A 174 -12.57 -1.07 -12.62
C VAL A 174 -12.88 -2.13 -13.67
N PRO A 175 -12.10 -3.22 -13.83
CA PRO A 175 -12.46 -4.28 -14.78
C PRO A 175 -13.78 -4.95 -14.43
N PHE A 176 -14.20 -5.02 -13.18
CA PHE A 176 -15.53 -5.50 -12.81
C PHE A 176 -16.64 -4.56 -13.34
N ALA A 177 -16.50 -3.24 -13.19
CA ALA A 177 -17.43 -2.27 -13.75
C ALA A 177 -17.58 -2.43 -15.26
N ILE A 178 -16.46 -2.63 -15.97
CA ILE A 178 -16.45 -2.92 -17.42
C ILE A 178 -17.21 -4.22 -17.72
N ALA A 179 -16.95 -5.28 -16.96
CA ALA A 179 -17.62 -6.57 -17.12
C ALA A 179 -19.15 -6.48 -16.90
N VAL A 180 -19.60 -5.61 -15.99
CA VAL A 180 -21.03 -5.36 -15.78
C VAL A 180 -21.62 -4.62 -16.97
N ILE A 181 -20.94 -3.62 -17.54
CA ILE A 181 -21.39 -2.87 -18.72
C ILE A 181 -21.49 -3.78 -19.93
N ASP A 182 -20.48 -4.61 -20.18
CA ASP A 182 -20.39 -5.53 -21.31
C ASP A 182 -21.48 -6.63 -21.25
N ALA A 183 -21.70 -7.18 -20.05
CA ALA A 183 -22.64 -8.29 -19.87
C ALA A 183 -24.11 -7.86 -19.69
N ALA A 184 -24.38 -6.58 -19.46
CA ALA A 184 -25.73 -6.08 -19.21
C ALA A 184 -26.60 -6.13 -20.46
N PRO A 185 -27.91 -6.48 -20.33
CA PRO A 185 -28.83 -6.48 -21.45
C PRO A 185 -28.98 -5.07 -22.05
N ALA A 186 -28.53 -4.89 -23.28
CA ALA A 186 -28.66 -3.62 -23.99
C ALA A 186 -30.11 -3.36 -24.43
N LEU A 187 -30.50 -2.08 -24.53
CA LEU A 187 -31.77 -1.67 -25.06
C LEU A 187 -31.84 -1.87 -26.59
N THR A 188 -30.76 -1.50 -27.26
CA THR A 188 -30.57 -1.60 -28.71
C THR A 188 -29.08 -1.79 -29.01
N GLU A 189 -28.72 -2.25 -30.19
CA GLU A 189 -27.35 -2.34 -30.67
C GLU A 189 -26.63 -0.99 -30.63
N ARG A 190 -27.33 0.09 -30.94
CA ARG A 190 -26.77 1.45 -30.84
C ARG A 190 -26.45 1.85 -29.41
N ALA A 191 -27.33 1.52 -28.45
CA ALA A 191 -27.12 1.79 -27.05
C ALA A 191 -25.91 1.01 -26.51
N PHE A 192 -25.75 -0.25 -26.93
CA PHE A 192 -24.57 -1.06 -26.59
C PHE A 192 -23.30 -0.43 -27.17
N PHE A 193 -23.28 -0.09 -28.45
CA PHE A 193 -22.14 0.54 -29.11
C PHE A 193 -21.68 1.83 -28.38
N TRP A 194 -22.64 2.74 -28.13
CA TRP A 194 -22.31 3.98 -27.41
C TRP A 194 -21.90 3.75 -25.96
N GLY A 195 -22.49 2.79 -25.27
CA GLY A 195 -22.08 2.39 -23.92
C GLY A 195 -20.63 1.92 -23.89
N MET A 196 -20.25 1.04 -24.81
CA MET A 196 -18.87 0.54 -24.92
C MET A 196 -17.89 1.64 -25.38
N ALA A 197 -18.30 2.53 -26.29
CA ALA A 197 -17.47 3.65 -26.72
C ALA A 197 -17.18 4.63 -25.56
N LEU A 198 -18.21 4.95 -24.76
CA LEU A 198 -18.04 5.77 -23.56
C LEU A 198 -17.17 5.08 -22.50
N CYS A 199 -17.39 3.79 -22.27
CA CYS A 199 -16.57 2.98 -21.39
C CYS A 199 -15.08 3.04 -21.79
N THR A 200 -14.80 2.83 -23.09
CA THR A 200 -13.45 2.92 -23.65
C THR A 200 -12.85 4.31 -23.46
N ALA A 201 -13.63 5.37 -23.71
CA ALA A 201 -13.17 6.74 -23.50
C ALA A 201 -12.81 7.02 -22.03
N PHE A 202 -13.64 6.58 -21.08
CA PHE A 202 -13.35 6.74 -19.65
C PHE A 202 -12.12 5.93 -19.23
N CYS A 203 -11.96 4.71 -19.72
CA CYS A 203 -10.76 3.90 -19.49
C CYS A 203 -9.51 4.59 -20.06
N ALA A 204 -9.59 5.21 -21.23
CA ALA A 204 -8.48 5.96 -21.82
C ALA A 204 -8.08 7.15 -20.95
N VAL A 205 -9.06 7.89 -20.38
CA VAL A 205 -8.80 8.99 -19.43
C VAL A 205 -8.10 8.47 -18.18
N LEU A 206 -8.54 7.34 -17.61
CA LEU A 206 -7.92 6.73 -16.44
C LEU A 206 -6.49 6.27 -16.74
N LEU A 207 -6.29 5.56 -17.84
CA LEU A 207 -4.96 5.08 -18.26
C LEU A 207 -3.98 6.24 -18.49
N ARG A 208 -4.43 7.31 -19.15
CA ARG A 208 -3.62 8.54 -19.29
C ARG A 208 -3.26 9.12 -17.94
N GLY A 209 -4.22 9.20 -17.00
CA GLY A 209 -3.97 9.72 -15.66
C GLY A 209 -2.91 8.89 -14.92
N PHE A 210 -3.01 7.56 -14.95
CA PHE A 210 -2.01 6.67 -14.36
C PHE A 210 -0.65 6.80 -15.02
N ALA A 211 -0.58 6.88 -16.36
CA ALA A 211 0.68 7.05 -17.06
C ALA A 211 1.38 8.36 -16.66
N VAL A 212 0.64 9.45 -16.53
CA VAL A 212 1.17 10.74 -16.06
C VAL A 212 1.67 10.62 -14.61
N GLN A 213 0.87 9.99 -13.73
CA GLN A 213 1.22 9.79 -12.33
C GLN A 213 2.52 8.99 -12.19
N VAL A 214 2.60 7.82 -12.84
CA VAL A 214 3.78 6.95 -12.79
C VAL A 214 5.03 7.66 -13.32
N ASN A 215 4.91 8.43 -14.39
CA ASN A 215 6.03 9.21 -14.93
C ASN A 215 6.48 10.31 -13.96
N ASN A 216 5.55 11.01 -13.32
CA ASN A 216 5.87 12.02 -12.30
C ASN A 216 6.54 11.38 -11.08
N ASP A 217 6.02 10.26 -10.59
CA ASP A 217 6.58 9.52 -9.46
C ASP A 217 8.00 9.04 -9.78
N ALA A 218 8.20 8.45 -10.95
CA ALA A 218 9.51 7.99 -11.39
C ALA A 218 10.52 9.15 -11.52
N ALA A 219 10.11 10.30 -12.07
CA ALA A 219 10.98 11.46 -12.20
C ALA A 219 11.38 12.04 -10.82
N VAL A 220 10.43 12.09 -9.87
CA VAL A 220 10.70 12.53 -8.49
C VAL A 220 11.64 11.57 -7.79
N MET A 221 11.38 10.26 -7.88
CA MET A 221 12.23 9.24 -7.25
C MET A 221 13.65 9.25 -7.83
N LEU A 222 13.81 9.40 -9.15
CA LEU A 222 15.13 9.50 -9.79
C LEU A 222 15.92 10.72 -9.29
N LYS A 223 15.25 11.87 -9.16
CA LYS A 223 15.87 13.09 -8.63
C LYS A 223 16.27 12.91 -7.17
N GLN A 224 15.40 12.34 -6.35
CA GLN A 224 15.70 12.02 -4.94
C GLN A 224 16.85 11.02 -4.84
N LYS A 225 16.85 9.95 -5.66
CA LYS A 225 17.95 9.00 -5.71
C LYS A 225 19.29 9.72 -5.91
N THR A 226 19.38 10.57 -6.93
CA THR A 226 20.61 11.32 -7.22
C THR A 226 21.05 12.18 -6.02
N THR A 227 20.10 12.86 -5.37
CA THR A 227 20.38 13.70 -4.21
C THR A 227 20.85 12.90 -3.01
N VAL A 228 20.17 11.78 -2.69
CA VAL A 228 20.49 10.94 -1.53
C VAL A 228 21.80 10.17 -1.73
N VAL A 229 22.11 9.71 -2.95
CA VAL A 229 23.39 9.07 -3.27
C VAL A 229 24.54 10.07 -3.13
N ASN A 230 24.37 11.31 -3.61
CA ASN A 230 25.36 12.37 -3.40
C ASN A 230 25.55 12.70 -1.91
N LEU A 231 24.49 12.68 -1.13
CA LEU A 231 24.57 12.82 0.32
C LEU A 231 25.36 11.66 0.94
N ALA A 232 24.98 10.42 0.61
CA ALA A 232 25.65 9.22 1.12
C ALA A 232 27.16 9.25 0.85
N ASN A 233 27.57 9.65 -0.35
CA ASN A 233 28.99 9.80 -0.68
C ASN A 233 29.70 10.82 0.22
N ARG A 234 29.07 11.99 0.48
CA ARG A 234 29.63 12.98 1.42
C ARG A 234 29.67 12.48 2.87
N LEU A 235 28.67 11.70 3.29
CA LEU A 235 28.66 11.10 4.63
C LEU A 235 29.79 10.09 4.79
N CYS A 236 30.03 9.24 3.79
CA CYS A 236 31.13 8.29 3.77
C CYS A 236 32.49 9.00 3.81
N THR A 237 32.70 10.03 2.97
CA THR A 237 33.94 10.84 3.02
C THR A 237 34.15 11.46 4.39
N ARG A 238 33.10 12.06 4.99
CA ARG A 238 33.20 12.68 6.32
C ARG A 238 33.46 11.64 7.43
N LEU A 239 32.93 10.42 7.26
CA LEU A 239 33.19 9.29 8.16
C LEU A 239 34.65 8.85 8.06
N GLU A 240 35.20 8.70 6.86
CA GLU A 240 36.59 8.30 6.60
C GLU A 240 37.61 9.33 7.10
N GLU A 241 37.26 10.62 7.09
CA GLU A 241 38.07 11.71 7.62
C GLU A 241 38.02 11.79 9.15
N ASN A 242 37.11 11.08 9.84
CA ASN A 242 36.97 11.13 11.28
C ASN A 242 38.04 10.29 11.97
N ALA A 243 38.72 10.87 12.94
CA ALA A 243 39.83 10.21 13.66
C ALA A 243 39.42 8.96 14.45
N ASP A 244 38.15 8.90 14.86
CA ASP A 244 37.61 7.77 15.63
C ASP A 244 37.16 6.60 14.71
N TYR A 245 37.04 6.84 13.40
CA TYR A 245 36.66 5.80 12.44
C TYR A 245 37.89 5.00 11.99
N GLN A 246 37.83 3.70 12.21
CA GLN A 246 38.79 2.76 11.69
C GLN A 246 38.08 1.72 10.81
N ASN A 247 38.77 1.23 9.78
CA ASN A 247 38.17 0.21 8.91
C ASN A 247 37.80 -1.03 9.74
N GLY A 248 36.49 -1.40 9.65
CA GLY A 248 35.91 -2.47 10.46
C GLY A 248 35.26 -2.03 11.78
N ALA A 249 35.31 -0.73 12.13
CA ALA A 249 34.53 -0.20 13.25
C ALA A 249 33.02 -0.31 12.96
N GLU A 250 32.24 -0.59 14.00
CA GLU A 250 30.80 -0.52 13.94
C GLU A 250 30.34 0.93 13.72
N VAL A 251 29.44 1.13 12.77
CA VAL A 251 28.92 2.44 12.38
C VAL A 251 27.42 2.46 12.48
N VAL A 252 26.84 3.55 12.94
CA VAL A 252 25.40 3.83 12.89
C VAL A 252 25.18 5.16 12.19
N ILE A 253 24.39 5.17 11.12
CA ILE A 253 23.93 6.39 10.45
C ILE A 253 22.44 6.53 10.71
N LEU A 254 22.02 7.67 11.30
CA LEU A 254 20.63 7.91 11.69
C LEU A 254 20.11 9.26 11.19
N GLY A 255 18.87 9.26 10.76
CA GLY A 255 18.11 10.42 10.31
C GLY A 255 17.82 10.40 8.81
N GLU A 256 16.78 11.11 8.43
CA GLU A 256 16.42 11.32 7.02
C GLU A 256 17.09 12.57 6.46
N PRO A 257 17.40 12.58 5.15
CA PRO A 257 17.77 13.82 4.46
C PRO A 257 16.60 14.80 4.55
N LYS A 258 16.73 15.86 5.34
CA LYS A 258 15.69 16.90 5.41
C LYS A 258 15.74 17.80 4.18
N ARG A 259 14.56 18.26 3.74
CA ARG A 259 14.36 19.16 2.60
C ARG A 259 15.23 20.41 2.66
N GLY A 260 15.47 20.99 3.85
CA GLY A 260 16.26 22.21 4.01
C GLY A 260 17.76 22.04 3.82
N ALA A 261 18.33 20.85 4.02
CA ALA A 261 19.75 20.59 3.84
C ALA A 261 20.11 20.28 2.37
N TYR A 262 19.12 19.81 1.59
CA TYR A 262 19.25 19.43 0.19
C TYR A 262 18.05 19.93 -0.60
N PRO A 263 18.05 21.22 -1.00
CA PRO A 263 16.88 21.93 -1.52
C PRO A 263 16.44 21.51 -2.92
N GLU A 264 17.12 20.57 -3.54
CA GLU A 264 16.76 20.16 -4.90
C GLU A 264 15.55 19.21 -4.93
N GLU A 265 14.40 19.70 -4.48
CA GLU A 265 13.16 19.02 -4.78
C GLU A 265 12.82 19.14 -6.27
N SER A 266 12.39 18.02 -6.85
CA SER A 266 11.85 18.04 -8.20
C SER A 266 10.64 18.99 -8.24
N PRO A 267 10.52 19.89 -9.24
CA PRO A 267 9.34 20.70 -9.42
C PRO A 267 8.06 19.89 -9.63
N LEU A 268 8.21 18.59 -9.94
CA LEU A 268 7.10 17.65 -10.07
C LEU A 268 6.64 17.07 -8.71
N LYS A 269 7.34 17.32 -7.59
CA LYS A 269 7.00 16.80 -6.27
C LYS A 269 5.54 17.06 -5.85
N PRO A 270 4.96 18.27 -6.09
CA PRO A 270 3.55 18.52 -5.79
C PRO A 270 2.58 17.67 -6.60
N MET A 271 3.03 17.10 -7.73
CA MET A 271 2.25 16.27 -8.65
C MET A 271 2.54 14.77 -8.48
N ALA A 272 3.51 14.42 -7.63
CA ALA A 272 3.92 13.05 -7.36
C ALA A 272 3.12 12.47 -6.18
N GLY A 273 3.05 11.12 -6.14
CA GLY A 273 2.48 10.40 -5.02
C GLY A 273 3.26 10.62 -3.72
N GLU A 274 2.58 10.54 -2.57
CA GLU A 274 3.23 10.63 -1.25
C GLU A 274 4.30 9.56 -1.07
N LEU A 275 4.12 8.41 -1.73
CA LEU A 275 5.05 7.28 -1.69
C LEU A 275 6.19 7.39 -2.72
N ALA A 276 6.21 8.43 -3.56
CA ALA A 276 7.33 8.72 -4.46
C ALA A 276 8.52 9.25 -3.64
N GLN A 277 9.18 8.37 -2.90
CA GLN A 277 10.31 8.65 -2.01
C GLN A 277 11.44 7.67 -2.29
N PHE A 278 12.66 8.13 -2.14
CA PHE A 278 13.87 7.32 -2.24
C PHE A 278 14.82 7.65 -1.06
N GLY A 279 15.37 6.62 -0.46
CA GLY A 279 16.33 6.72 0.64
C GLY A 279 15.82 6.18 1.98
N PRO A 280 16.63 6.24 3.01
CA PRO A 280 16.28 5.77 4.34
C PRO A 280 15.10 6.57 4.93
N LEU A 281 14.12 5.87 5.50
CA LEU A 281 12.92 6.46 6.10
C LEU A 281 13.02 6.48 7.63
N SER A 282 12.46 7.50 8.29
CA SER A 282 12.62 7.75 9.75
C SER A 282 11.45 7.28 10.61
N TYR A 283 10.81 6.17 10.31
CA TYR A 283 9.73 5.65 11.17
C TYR A 283 10.18 4.65 12.24
N ASP A 284 11.38 4.08 12.10
CA ASP A 284 12.03 3.20 13.10
C ASP A 284 13.55 3.33 12.97
N PRO A 285 14.30 3.49 14.08
CA PRO A 285 15.75 3.67 14.04
C PRO A 285 16.50 2.54 13.35
N THR A 286 16.10 1.29 13.60
CA THR A 286 16.77 0.12 13.03
C THR A 286 16.53 0.02 11.53
N PHE A 287 15.30 0.27 11.07
CA PHE A 287 15.00 0.36 9.65
C PHE A 287 15.73 1.51 8.96
N ASN A 288 15.85 2.66 9.63
CA ASN A 288 16.59 3.80 9.09
C ASN A 288 18.06 3.50 8.94
N ALA A 289 18.72 2.96 9.99
CA ALA A 289 20.12 2.56 9.95
C ALA A 289 20.37 1.51 8.87
N HIS A 290 19.53 0.46 8.82
CA HIS A 290 19.63 -0.56 7.77
C HIS A 290 19.43 0.03 6.36
N GLY A 291 18.51 0.97 6.21
CA GLY A 291 18.32 1.69 4.95
C GLY A 291 19.55 2.44 4.48
N TRP A 292 20.33 3.04 5.40
CA TRP A 292 21.62 3.66 5.09
C TRP A 292 22.69 2.63 4.68
N TYR A 293 22.79 1.50 5.38
CA TYR A 293 23.74 0.44 5.02
C TYR A 293 23.47 -0.11 3.62
N VAL A 294 22.21 -0.45 3.32
CA VAL A 294 21.81 -0.94 1.99
C VAL A 294 22.08 0.11 0.91
N LEU A 295 21.75 1.38 1.16
CA LEU A 295 22.00 2.45 0.22
C LEU A 295 23.50 2.61 -0.10
N VAL A 296 24.33 2.65 0.93
CA VAL A 296 25.79 2.82 0.81
C VAL A 296 26.40 1.62 0.09
N TRP A 297 25.94 0.41 0.41
CA TRP A 297 26.39 -0.81 -0.25
C TRP A 297 25.97 -0.86 -1.73
N ASP A 298 24.68 -0.68 -2.01
CA ASP A 298 24.14 -0.86 -3.35
C ASP A 298 24.58 0.24 -4.34
N GLU A 299 24.68 1.49 -3.86
CA GLU A 299 24.93 2.64 -4.73
C GLU A 299 26.41 3.08 -4.74
N LEU A 300 27.15 2.84 -3.68
CA LEU A 300 28.57 3.25 -3.56
C LEU A 300 29.54 2.07 -3.51
N GLY A 301 29.07 0.84 -3.28
CA GLY A 301 29.90 -0.35 -3.11
C GLY A 301 30.70 -0.35 -1.81
N VAL A 302 30.39 0.51 -0.86
CA VAL A 302 31.07 0.62 0.45
C VAL A 302 30.36 -0.25 1.47
N GLN A 303 31.07 -1.21 2.03
CA GLN A 303 30.55 -2.07 3.10
C GLN A 303 30.85 -1.44 4.47
N LEU A 304 29.80 -0.98 5.15
CA LEU A 304 29.88 -0.56 6.56
C LEU A 304 29.64 -1.77 7.47
N ASN A 305 30.26 -1.77 8.66
CA ASN A 305 29.99 -2.79 9.66
C ASN A 305 28.74 -2.42 10.47
N GLU A 306 27.68 -3.19 10.28
CA GLU A 306 26.37 -2.93 10.88
C GLU A 306 26.37 -3.28 12.37
N CYS A 307 25.69 -2.45 13.17
CA CYS A 307 25.42 -2.73 14.57
C CYS A 307 24.18 -3.61 14.76
N ALA A 308 24.12 -4.31 15.90
CA ALA A 308 22.91 -5.02 16.32
C ALA A 308 21.74 -4.03 16.54
N ASP A 309 20.51 -4.48 16.27
CA ASP A 309 19.29 -3.67 16.42
C ASP A 309 19.12 -3.05 17.81
N GLU A 310 19.49 -3.80 18.87
CA GLU A 310 19.44 -3.35 20.25
C GLU A 310 20.39 -2.17 20.48
N THR A 311 21.60 -2.22 19.90
CA THR A 311 22.60 -1.14 19.97
C THR A 311 22.10 0.10 19.24
N VAL A 312 21.52 -0.05 18.04
CA VAL A 312 20.93 1.06 17.28
C VAL A 312 19.81 1.74 18.08
N ARG A 313 18.94 0.96 18.72
CA ARG A 313 17.86 1.49 19.57
C ARG A 313 18.40 2.19 20.82
N ALA A 314 19.41 1.63 21.46
CA ALA A 314 20.04 2.24 22.62
C ALA A 314 20.68 3.60 22.27
N ILE A 315 21.43 3.65 21.17
CA ILE A 315 22.06 4.89 20.68
C ILE A 315 21.00 5.94 20.34
N SER A 316 19.98 5.57 19.56
CA SER A 316 18.94 6.52 19.12
C SER A 316 18.17 7.16 20.28
N ASN A 317 18.01 6.43 21.40
CA ASN A 317 17.33 6.91 22.60
C ASN A 317 18.25 7.65 23.58
N SER A 318 19.58 7.59 23.40
CA SER A 318 20.55 8.18 24.32
C SER A 318 20.50 9.71 24.30
N ASP A 319 20.77 10.32 25.45
CA ASP A 319 20.89 11.77 25.56
C ASP A 319 22.10 12.30 24.77
N ALA A 320 23.16 11.50 24.65
CA ALA A 320 24.31 11.81 23.81
C ALA A 320 23.91 12.02 22.34
N PHE A 321 23.16 11.07 21.77
CA PHE A 321 22.68 11.20 20.40
C PHE A 321 21.73 12.39 20.21
N LYS A 322 20.82 12.63 21.16
CA LYS A 322 19.88 13.76 21.09
C LYS A 322 20.61 15.10 21.09
N ALA A 323 21.70 15.22 21.87
CA ALA A 323 22.50 16.42 21.96
C ALA A 323 23.45 16.66 20.76
N MET A 324 23.68 15.63 19.92
CA MET A 324 24.52 15.79 18.73
C MET A 324 23.89 16.78 17.75
N PRO A 325 24.71 17.63 17.10
CA PRO A 325 24.25 18.44 15.99
C PRO A 325 23.97 17.58 14.76
N ASN A 326 23.04 18.05 13.92
CA ASN A 326 22.73 17.39 12.65
C ASN A 326 23.82 17.71 11.60
N TYR A 327 24.05 16.76 10.69
CA TYR A 327 24.87 16.98 9.51
C TYR A 327 24.36 18.23 8.73
N PRO A 328 25.23 19.14 8.22
CA PRO A 328 26.69 19.00 8.09
C PRO A 328 27.50 19.67 9.23
N ALA A 329 26.91 20.01 10.37
CA ALA A 329 27.59 20.71 11.44
C ALA A 329 28.73 19.89 12.03
N ASP A 330 29.77 20.57 12.56
CA ASP A 330 30.84 19.89 13.27
C ASP A 330 30.30 19.22 14.54
N GLY A 331 30.78 17.97 14.81
CA GLY A 331 30.29 17.16 15.91
C GLY A 331 29.08 16.28 15.54
N CYS A 332 28.64 16.26 14.27
CA CYS A 332 27.59 15.34 13.77
C CYS A 332 28.07 13.88 13.70
N ILE A 333 29.37 13.62 13.90
CA ILE A 333 29.96 12.29 14.07
C ILE A 333 30.59 12.25 15.47
N GLN A 334 30.19 11.28 16.28
CA GLN A 334 30.71 11.04 17.61
C GLN A 334 30.73 9.54 17.89
N THR A 335 31.64 9.11 18.76
CA THR A 335 31.63 7.74 19.26
C THR A 335 30.74 7.65 20.50
N ILE A 336 29.64 6.89 20.39
CA ILE A 336 28.72 6.62 21.50
C ILE A 336 28.81 5.14 21.84
N ASP A 337 29.12 4.80 23.08
CA ASP A 337 29.28 3.43 23.59
C ASP A 337 30.18 2.54 22.71
N GLY A 338 31.22 3.12 22.15
CA GLY A 338 32.19 2.43 21.29
C GLY A 338 31.77 2.32 19.81
N VAL A 339 30.61 2.84 19.43
CA VAL A 339 30.09 2.82 18.06
C VAL A 339 30.23 4.21 17.43
N VAL A 340 30.75 4.27 16.21
CA VAL A 340 30.85 5.52 15.45
C VAL A 340 29.46 5.89 14.94
N THR A 341 28.90 6.95 15.49
CA THR A 341 27.53 7.38 15.23
C THR A 341 27.52 8.67 14.41
N LEU A 342 26.81 8.66 13.28
CA LEU A 342 26.59 9.80 12.39
C LEU A 342 25.13 10.23 12.42
N LYS A 343 24.88 11.47 12.83
CA LYS A 343 23.54 12.06 12.88
C LYS A 343 23.26 12.90 11.65
N VAL A 344 22.40 12.38 10.76
CA VAL A 344 21.98 13.11 9.55
C VAL A 344 20.91 14.14 9.88
N ALA A 345 19.94 13.76 10.70
CA ALA A 345 18.85 14.62 11.16
C ALA A 345 18.27 14.10 12.47
N ASP A 346 17.47 14.93 13.15
CA ASP A 346 16.74 14.50 14.34
C ASP A 346 15.74 13.40 13.95
N PHE A 347 15.64 12.39 14.82
CA PHE A 347 14.65 11.35 14.71
C PHE A 347 13.31 11.88 15.24
N PRO A 348 12.19 11.70 14.53
CA PRO A 348 10.87 11.98 15.11
C PRO A 348 10.58 10.91 16.17
N PHE A 349 10.58 11.32 17.42
CA PHE A 349 10.13 10.49 18.56
C PHE A 349 8.66 10.74 18.81
#